data_32ef2d9e01d9249834cfa411cb7bd26a
#
_entry.id   32ef2d9e01d9249834cfa411cb7bd26a
#
_cell.length_a   1.000
_cell.length_b   1.000
_cell.length_c   1.000
_cell.angle_alpha   90.00
_cell.angle_beta   90.00
_cell.angle_gamma   90.00
#
_symmetry.space_group_name_H-M   'P 1'
#
loop_
_entity.id
_entity.type
_entity.pdbx_description
1 polymer ?
#
loop_
_entity_poly.entity_id
_entity_poly.type
_entity_poly.pdbx_seq_one_letter_code
_entity_poly.pdbx_strand_id
1 'polypeptide(L)'
;MKTLSILTLVSMVSVGCALEARPESNIFEGSSCTIPVNPVDAFVAGKLSKLGVKPVICSDAVFLRRVYLDVIGTLPTAQEARDFLQDQNKKKRLALIDRLLERDEFPYYWAMKWSDLLRVKAEFPINLWPNAAQAYHHWIMASIRDNKPYDQFVREMLTASGSNFRVGPVNFYRAMQNKTPEGIAATVALTFMGTRVESWTKKESLPGMAVFFSQVSYKPTREWKEEIVFRDPDKDLIPAATNNAAQATNAVPLQTTNSLPKPSNAAVLPQVAIFPDGKELGTLPPDQDPCEIFADWLITPENPWFTANIVNRVWSWFMGRGIIHEPDDIRPDNPPVNPKLLQFLKKEFVASHYNLKHLYRLILTSRTYQYSSIVPKSSAQDQVEANFGFYPLRRLDAEVLSDAINRVTGTSDLYTSAIPEPFTFIPENKPAIALPDGSITSPFLELFGRPARSTGMENERINRVLPTQKMHLLNSSHIQRKLENNPNLKTILKSSSRPKDTIEELYLTILSRFPTPEEVKNAGAYAKSGVVKGNDAWVDLEWALINSDEFLFRH
;
A
#
# COMPACT_ATOMS: atom_id res chain seq x y z
N MET A 1 29.64 -24.19 15.93
CA MET A 1 28.99 -25.29 16.65
C MET A 1 27.83 -24.80 17.55
N LYS A 2 27.23 -23.64 17.31
CA LYS A 2 26.09 -23.07 18.09
C LYS A 2 24.71 -23.29 17.42
N THR A 3 24.67 -23.83 16.23
CA THR A 3 23.45 -23.91 15.41
C THR A 3 22.59 -25.18 15.63
N LEU A 4 23.06 -26.15 16.40
CA LEU A 4 22.34 -27.44 16.54
C LEU A 4 21.35 -27.46 17.72
N SER A 5 21.51 -26.59 18.71
CA SER A 5 20.62 -26.58 19.89
C SER A 5 19.31 -25.82 19.68
N ILE A 6 19.26 -24.94 18.69
CA ILE A 6 18.09 -24.07 18.42
C ILE A 6 16.98 -24.81 17.65
N LEU A 7 17.33 -25.80 16.83
CA LEU A 7 16.34 -26.59 16.09
C LEU A 7 15.41 -27.43 17.02
N THR A 8 15.85 -27.73 18.23
CA THR A 8 15.08 -28.52 19.18
C THR A 8 13.94 -27.76 19.85
N LEU A 9 14.02 -26.42 19.89
CA LEU A 9 12.95 -25.60 20.50
C LEU A 9 11.74 -25.42 19.58
N VAL A 10 11.96 -25.44 18.27
CA VAL A 10 10.89 -25.27 17.26
C VAL A 10 10.12 -26.57 17.03
N SER A 11 10.75 -27.75 17.26
CA SER A 11 10.11 -29.05 17.04
C SER A 11 9.31 -29.58 18.23
N MET A 12 9.39 -28.98 19.42
CA MET A 12 8.64 -29.41 20.60
C MET A 12 7.19 -28.89 20.67
N VAL A 13 6.75 -28.09 19.72
CA VAL A 13 5.36 -27.58 19.70
C VAL A 13 4.38 -28.53 18.99
N SER A 14 4.84 -29.63 18.39
CA SER A 14 3.99 -30.49 17.55
C SER A 14 3.74 -31.92 18.04
N VAL A 15 4.10 -32.29 19.27
CA VAL A 15 3.75 -33.61 19.81
C VAL A 15 3.26 -33.50 21.24
N GLY A 16 1.97 -33.40 21.43
CA GLY A 16 1.29 -33.42 22.72
C GLY A 16 0.00 -34.24 22.68
N CYS A 17 -0.04 -35.29 23.48
CA CYS A 17 -1.10 -36.23 23.73
C CYS A 17 -2.50 -35.62 23.88
N ALA A 18 -3.48 -36.34 23.36
CA ALA A 18 -4.91 -36.16 23.66
C ALA A 18 -5.18 -36.31 25.16
N LEU A 19 -5.36 -35.20 25.83
CA LEU A 19 -6.10 -35.04 27.07
C LEU A 19 -7.27 -34.13 26.72
N GLU A 20 -8.47 -34.50 27.13
CA GLU A 20 -9.68 -33.67 27.00
C GLU A 20 -9.42 -32.29 27.61
N ALA A 21 -8.96 -31.36 26.77
CA ALA A 21 -8.71 -29.98 27.14
C ALA A 21 -10.07 -29.27 27.22
N ARG A 22 -10.32 -28.58 28.34
CA ARG A 22 -11.26 -27.47 28.39
C ARG A 22 -10.98 -26.62 27.13
N PRO A 23 -12.01 -26.08 26.45
CA PRO A 23 -11.76 -25.22 25.29
C PRO A 23 -10.85 -24.06 25.75
N GLU A 24 -9.58 -24.16 25.44
CA GLU A 24 -8.66 -23.03 25.59
C GLU A 24 -9.27 -21.88 24.83
N SER A 25 -9.48 -20.76 25.49
CA SER A 25 -9.94 -19.56 24.84
C SER A 25 -8.92 -19.22 23.76
N ASN A 26 -9.32 -19.35 22.49
CA ASN A 26 -8.46 -19.03 21.36
C ASN A 26 -8.01 -17.58 21.49
N ILE A 27 -6.71 -17.36 21.66
CA ILE A 27 -6.13 -16.01 21.86
C ILE A 27 -6.36 -15.10 20.66
N PHE A 28 -6.65 -15.67 19.49
CA PHE A 28 -6.87 -14.94 18.24
C PHE A 28 -8.34 -14.59 17.98
N GLU A 29 -9.26 -15.22 18.67
CA GLU A 29 -10.71 -15.04 18.46
C GLU A 29 -11.41 -14.46 19.69
N GLY A 30 -12.38 -13.60 19.41
CA GLY A 30 -13.31 -13.07 20.39
C GLY A 30 -14.63 -13.84 20.39
N SER A 31 -15.68 -13.22 20.91
CA SER A 31 -17.03 -13.78 20.86
C SER A 31 -17.59 -13.81 19.43
N SER A 32 -18.36 -14.85 19.09
CA SER A 32 -19.12 -14.87 17.84
C SER A 32 -20.06 -13.67 17.76
N CYS A 33 -20.05 -12.96 16.64
CA CYS A 33 -20.93 -11.79 16.45
C CYS A 33 -21.86 -12.02 15.27
N THR A 34 -23.16 -11.97 15.53
CA THR A 34 -24.21 -12.18 14.53
C THR A 34 -24.91 -10.88 14.13
N ILE A 35 -24.69 -9.78 14.84
CA ILE A 35 -25.42 -8.53 14.64
C ILE A 35 -24.55 -7.55 13.84
N PRO A 36 -25.01 -7.11 12.64
CA PRO A 36 -24.36 -6.04 11.90
C PRO A 36 -24.27 -4.74 12.73
N VAL A 37 -23.12 -4.07 12.66
CA VAL A 37 -22.88 -2.77 13.35
C VAL A 37 -23.12 -1.59 12.43
N ASN A 38 -22.78 -1.77 11.15
CA ASN A 38 -23.02 -0.77 10.13
C ASN A 38 -23.56 -1.39 8.83
N PRO A 39 -24.00 -0.60 7.84
CA PRO A 39 -24.55 -1.14 6.59
C PRO A 39 -23.60 -2.04 5.80
N VAL A 40 -22.27 -1.83 5.89
CA VAL A 40 -21.26 -2.70 5.28
C VAL A 40 -21.47 -4.14 5.70
N ASP A 41 -21.68 -4.35 7.02
CA ASP A 41 -21.87 -5.69 7.60
C ASP A 41 -23.11 -6.39 7.06
N ALA A 42 -24.19 -5.65 6.85
CA ALA A 42 -25.44 -6.22 6.33
C ALA A 42 -25.25 -6.80 4.91
N PHE A 43 -24.49 -6.09 4.05
CA PHE A 43 -24.24 -6.55 2.69
C PHE A 43 -23.32 -7.79 2.65
N VAL A 44 -22.32 -7.86 3.53
CA VAL A 44 -21.43 -9.01 3.64
C VAL A 44 -22.13 -10.19 4.32
N ALA A 45 -22.76 -9.98 5.47
CA ALA A 45 -23.48 -11.02 6.20
C ALA A 45 -24.58 -11.68 5.35
N GLY A 46 -25.29 -10.90 4.53
CA GLY A 46 -26.31 -11.42 3.60
C GLY A 46 -25.76 -12.40 2.55
N LYS A 47 -24.49 -12.26 2.15
CA LYS A 47 -23.81 -13.21 1.26
C LYS A 47 -23.33 -14.44 2.04
N LEU A 48 -22.70 -14.25 3.19
CA LEU A 48 -22.16 -15.33 4.02
C LEU A 48 -23.25 -16.25 4.57
N SER A 49 -24.41 -15.69 4.93
CA SER A 49 -25.57 -16.46 5.36
C SER A 49 -26.04 -17.47 4.30
N LYS A 50 -26.00 -17.10 3.01
CA LYS A 50 -26.31 -17.99 1.88
C LYS A 50 -25.30 -19.12 1.70
N LEU A 51 -24.07 -18.91 2.16
CA LEU A 51 -22.99 -19.89 2.17
C LEU A 51 -22.97 -20.74 3.46
N GLY A 52 -23.91 -20.50 4.38
CA GLY A 52 -23.97 -21.20 5.67
C GLY A 52 -22.83 -20.84 6.64
N VAL A 53 -22.12 -19.73 6.40
CA VAL A 53 -20.95 -19.32 7.20
C VAL A 53 -21.36 -18.30 8.25
N LYS A 54 -20.91 -18.55 9.49
CA LYS A 54 -21.02 -17.63 10.61
C LYS A 54 -19.62 -17.12 10.95
N PRO A 55 -19.27 -15.88 10.58
CA PRO A 55 -17.96 -15.34 10.86
C PRO A 55 -17.75 -15.11 12.37
N VAL A 56 -16.51 -15.25 12.80
CA VAL A 56 -16.06 -14.99 14.18
C VAL A 56 -15.29 -13.67 14.20
N ILE A 57 -15.42 -12.91 15.28
CA ILE A 57 -14.68 -11.66 15.48
C ILE A 57 -13.30 -11.97 16.05
N CYS A 58 -12.27 -11.25 15.60
CA CYS A 58 -10.93 -11.34 16.17
C CYS A 58 -10.90 -10.83 17.62
N SER A 59 -9.93 -11.32 18.41
CA SER A 59 -9.66 -10.82 19.75
C SER A 59 -9.24 -9.34 19.76
N ASP A 60 -9.27 -8.71 20.94
CA ASP A 60 -8.82 -7.33 21.08
C ASP A 60 -7.33 -7.16 20.78
N ALA A 61 -6.51 -8.17 21.09
CA ALA A 61 -5.09 -8.14 20.79
C ALA A 61 -4.83 -8.17 19.27
N VAL A 62 -5.51 -9.07 18.57
CA VAL A 62 -5.45 -9.13 17.09
C VAL A 62 -5.96 -7.83 16.47
N PHE A 63 -7.09 -7.31 16.94
CA PHE A 63 -7.63 -6.05 16.44
C PHE A 63 -6.66 -4.88 16.65
N LEU A 64 -6.08 -4.75 17.85
CA LEU A 64 -5.11 -3.71 18.18
C LEU A 64 -3.94 -3.71 17.19
N ARG A 65 -3.27 -4.87 17.07
CA ARG A 65 -2.11 -5.02 16.19
C ARG A 65 -2.48 -4.74 14.74
N ARG A 66 -3.58 -5.33 14.25
CA ARG A 66 -4.07 -5.16 12.88
C ARG A 66 -4.32 -3.70 12.54
N VAL A 67 -5.07 -2.98 13.37
CA VAL A 67 -5.44 -1.60 13.07
C VAL A 67 -4.26 -0.64 13.11
N TYR A 68 -3.25 -0.87 13.98
CA TYR A 68 -2.00 -0.10 13.95
C TYR A 68 -1.25 -0.32 12.64
N LEU A 69 -1.09 -1.56 12.21
CA LEU A 69 -0.39 -1.92 10.98
C LEU A 69 -1.12 -1.46 9.71
N ASP A 70 -2.46 -1.46 9.71
CA ASP A 70 -3.27 -1.10 8.54
C ASP A 70 -3.52 0.41 8.43
N VAL A 71 -3.51 1.16 9.52
CA VAL A 71 -3.83 2.60 9.51
C VAL A 71 -2.58 3.47 9.52
N ILE A 72 -1.57 3.09 10.28
CA ILE A 72 -0.35 3.89 10.45
C ILE A 72 0.95 3.16 10.15
N GLY A 73 0.89 1.89 9.73
CA GLY A 73 2.05 1.11 9.29
C GLY A 73 3.11 0.86 10.36
N THR A 74 2.75 0.90 11.63
CA THR A 74 3.68 0.65 12.74
C THR A 74 3.03 -0.21 13.84
N LEU A 75 3.83 -0.70 14.80
CA LEU A 75 3.35 -1.40 15.98
C LEU A 75 2.90 -0.41 17.07
N PRO A 76 1.97 -0.78 17.98
CA PRO A 76 1.78 -0.03 19.20
C PRO A 76 3.03 -0.12 20.10
N THR A 77 3.20 0.78 21.03
CA THR A 77 4.11 0.61 22.16
C THR A 77 3.56 -0.45 23.12
N ALA A 78 4.42 -1.05 23.96
CA ALA A 78 3.96 -1.97 25.00
C ALA A 78 2.93 -1.32 25.94
N GLN A 79 3.11 -0.02 26.25
CA GLN A 79 2.17 0.72 27.09
C GLN A 79 0.82 0.93 26.39
N GLU A 80 0.81 1.36 25.11
CA GLU A 80 -0.42 1.48 24.32
C GLU A 80 -1.16 0.14 24.21
N ALA A 81 -0.41 -0.96 24.06
CA ALA A 81 -0.98 -2.30 24.01
C ALA A 81 -1.60 -2.69 25.36
N ARG A 82 -0.87 -2.47 26.45
CA ARG A 82 -1.36 -2.76 27.82
C ARG A 82 -2.62 -1.96 28.12
N ASP A 83 -2.62 -0.66 27.89
CA ASP A 83 -3.75 0.23 28.17
C ASP A 83 -4.99 -0.18 27.38
N PHE A 84 -4.85 -0.47 26.09
CA PHE A 84 -5.96 -0.89 25.26
C PHE A 84 -6.53 -2.27 25.69
N LEU A 85 -5.67 -3.22 26.02
CA LEU A 85 -6.10 -4.56 26.41
C LEU A 85 -6.80 -4.56 27.79
N GLN A 86 -6.40 -3.68 28.68
CA GLN A 86 -7.00 -3.52 30.02
C GLN A 86 -8.24 -2.63 30.02
N ASP A 87 -8.44 -1.80 28.99
CA ASP A 87 -9.61 -0.94 28.88
C ASP A 87 -10.90 -1.76 28.73
N GLN A 88 -11.86 -1.53 29.62
CA GLN A 88 -13.17 -2.20 29.63
C GLN A 88 -14.25 -1.44 28.82
N ASN A 89 -13.89 -0.32 28.20
CA ASN A 89 -14.83 0.47 27.43
C ASN A 89 -15.28 -0.28 26.16
N LYS A 90 -16.57 -0.51 26.03
CA LYS A 90 -17.18 -1.19 24.88
C LYS A 90 -16.93 -0.48 23.53
N LYS A 91 -16.59 0.81 23.55
CA LYS A 91 -16.29 1.64 22.38
C LYS A 91 -14.78 1.80 22.14
N LYS A 92 -13.91 1.09 22.87
CA LYS A 92 -12.45 1.25 22.77
C LYS A 92 -11.90 1.04 21.35
N ARG A 93 -12.45 0.09 20.58
CA ARG A 93 -12.04 -0.15 19.19
C ARG A 93 -12.35 1.05 18.30
N LEU A 94 -13.54 1.64 18.44
CA LEU A 94 -13.93 2.83 17.71
C LEU A 94 -13.03 4.04 18.07
N ALA A 95 -12.83 4.28 19.36
CA ALA A 95 -11.97 5.36 19.84
C ALA A 95 -10.51 5.18 19.38
N LEU A 96 -10.04 3.95 19.29
CA LEU A 96 -8.71 3.67 18.76
C LEU A 96 -8.59 4.02 17.27
N ILE A 97 -9.58 3.60 16.44
CA ILE A 97 -9.61 3.96 15.02
C ILE A 97 -9.55 5.47 14.85
N ASP A 98 -10.42 6.21 15.55
CA ASP A 98 -10.51 7.68 15.47
C ASP A 98 -9.17 8.33 15.85
N ARG A 99 -8.50 7.85 16.90
CA ARG A 99 -7.17 8.32 17.31
C ARG A 99 -6.09 8.03 16.27
N LEU A 100 -6.08 6.84 15.67
CA LEU A 100 -5.05 6.46 14.69
C LEU A 100 -5.16 7.24 13.38
N LEU A 101 -6.38 7.62 12.95
CA LEU A 101 -6.60 8.45 11.77
C LEU A 101 -6.03 9.87 11.91
N GLU A 102 -5.74 10.32 13.14
CA GLU A 102 -5.18 11.64 13.44
C GLU A 102 -3.70 11.61 13.88
N ARG A 103 -3.06 10.43 13.86
CA ARG A 103 -1.64 10.29 14.23
C ARG A 103 -0.72 10.81 13.13
N ASP A 104 0.45 11.31 13.54
CA ASP A 104 1.48 11.83 12.62
C ASP A 104 2.02 10.77 11.64
N GLU A 105 1.98 9.49 12.00
CA GLU A 105 2.40 8.39 11.13
C GLU A 105 1.39 8.12 10.00
N PHE A 106 0.12 8.51 10.17
CA PHE A 106 -0.93 8.31 9.16
C PHE A 106 -0.57 8.89 7.79
N PRO A 107 -0.21 10.17 7.65
CA PRO A 107 0.18 10.71 6.35
C PRO A 107 1.44 10.07 5.76
N TYR A 108 2.41 9.62 6.56
CA TYR A 108 3.59 8.91 6.05
C TYR A 108 3.23 7.58 5.43
N TYR A 109 2.45 6.76 6.14
CA TYR A 109 2.05 5.44 5.67
C TYR A 109 1.21 5.52 4.39
N TRP A 110 0.23 6.42 4.36
CA TRP A 110 -0.63 6.57 3.20
C TRP A 110 0.08 7.27 2.04
N ALA A 111 0.99 8.20 2.30
CA ALA A 111 1.85 8.76 1.25
C ALA A 111 2.75 7.69 0.61
N MET A 112 3.24 6.71 1.37
CA MET A 112 3.95 5.55 0.82
C MET A 112 3.08 4.78 -0.17
N LYS A 113 1.83 4.43 0.21
CA LYS A 113 0.86 3.71 -0.65
C LYS A 113 0.51 4.51 -1.91
N TRP A 114 0.23 5.79 -1.77
CA TRP A 114 -0.04 6.67 -2.91
C TRP A 114 1.19 6.87 -3.79
N SER A 115 2.39 6.90 -3.23
CA SER A 115 3.64 7.01 -3.99
C SER A 115 3.91 5.79 -4.87
N ASP A 116 3.46 4.60 -4.46
CA ASP A 116 3.53 3.39 -5.30
C ASP A 116 2.62 3.55 -6.53
N LEU A 117 1.38 3.94 -6.31
CA LEU A 117 0.39 4.16 -7.36
C LEU A 117 0.77 5.31 -8.31
N LEU A 118 1.31 6.39 -7.75
CA LEU A 118 1.68 7.61 -8.48
C LEU A 118 3.13 7.60 -8.98
N ARG A 119 3.85 6.48 -8.85
CA ARG A 119 5.20 6.25 -9.40
C ARG A 119 6.23 7.28 -8.96
N VAL A 120 6.26 7.61 -7.66
CA VAL A 120 7.22 8.58 -7.13
C VAL A 120 8.62 7.95 -7.07
N LYS A 121 9.40 8.17 -8.14
CA LYS A 121 10.74 7.59 -8.32
C LYS A 121 11.67 8.55 -9.06
N ALA A 122 12.83 8.84 -8.46
CA ALA A 122 13.82 9.74 -9.05
C ALA A 122 14.58 9.12 -10.23
N GLU A 123 14.84 7.81 -10.18
CA GLU A 123 15.65 7.08 -11.16
C GLU A 123 14.84 6.50 -12.31
N PHE A 124 15.55 5.91 -13.25
CA PHE A 124 14.98 5.12 -14.36
C PHE A 124 14.03 4.02 -13.82
N PRO A 125 12.90 3.73 -14.48
CA PRO A 125 12.45 4.28 -15.78
C PRO A 125 11.64 5.60 -15.68
N ILE A 126 11.33 6.07 -14.49
CA ILE A 126 10.47 7.25 -14.27
C ILE A 126 11.25 8.56 -14.44
N ASN A 127 12.45 8.65 -13.88
CA ASN A 127 13.36 9.79 -14.04
C ASN A 127 12.82 11.15 -13.57
N LEU A 128 12.13 11.16 -12.41
CA LEU A 128 11.68 12.43 -11.82
C LEU A 128 12.83 13.35 -11.40
N TRP A 129 13.96 12.80 -10.98
CA TRP A 129 15.02 13.45 -10.24
C TRP A 129 14.65 13.75 -8.77
N PRO A 130 15.60 13.74 -7.81
CA PRO A 130 15.30 13.84 -6.38
C PRO A 130 14.43 15.05 -5.98
N ASN A 131 14.73 16.24 -6.53
CA ASN A 131 13.96 17.44 -6.20
C ASN A 131 12.48 17.30 -6.59
N ALA A 132 12.21 16.77 -7.76
CA ALA A 132 10.84 16.55 -8.22
C ALA A 132 10.15 15.41 -7.45
N ALA A 133 10.86 14.32 -7.16
CA ALA A 133 10.34 13.23 -6.36
C ALA A 133 9.95 13.70 -4.95
N GLN A 134 10.79 14.53 -4.31
CA GLN A 134 10.50 15.14 -3.02
C GLN A 134 9.32 16.12 -3.07
N ALA A 135 9.28 17.01 -4.08
CA ALA A 135 8.18 17.95 -4.24
C ALA A 135 6.84 17.22 -4.43
N TYR A 136 6.84 16.13 -5.21
CA TYR A 136 5.65 15.31 -5.42
C TYR A 136 5.22 14.59 -4.15
N HIS A 137 6.15 13.91 -3.48
CA HIS A 137 5.87 13.22 -2.22
C HIS A 137 5.37 14.19 -1.14
N HIS A 138 5.97 15.36 -0.99
CA HIS A 138 5.53 16.37 -0.03
C HIS A 138 4.09 16.81 -0.30
N TRP A 139 3.74 17.06 -1.57
CA TRP A 139 2.37 17.42 -1.93
C TRP A 139 1.38 16.29 -1.63
N ILE A 140 1.73 15.02 -1.94
CA ILE A 140 0.91 13.85 -1.62
C ILE A 140 0.70 13.76 -0.10
N MET A 141 1.78 13.83 0.68
CA MET A 141 1.74 13.74 2.14
C MET A 141 0.91 14.87 2.76
N ALA A 142 1.09 16.11 2.30
CA ALA A 142 0.32 17.26 2.76
C ALA A 142 -1.17 17.09 2.44
N SER A 143 -1.50 16.65 1.23
CA SER A 143 -2.89 16.40 0.82
C SER A 143 -3.57 15.35 1.70
N ILE A 144 -2.86 14.29 2.09
CA ILE A 144 -3.38 13.24 2.99
C ILE A 144 -3.52 13.76 4.42
N ARG A 145 -2.51 14.45 4.94
CA ARG A 145 -2.54 15.03 6.29
C ARG A 145 -3.73 15.98 6.45
N ASP A 146 -3.91 16.86 5.47
CA ASP A 146 -4.94 17.89 5.47
C ASP A 146 -6.31 17.33 5.03
N ASN A 147 -6.39 16.01 4.81
CA ASN A 147 -7.59 15.29 4.37
C ASN A 147 -8.26 15.95 3.15
N LYS A 148 -7.44 16.32 2.14
CA LYS A 148 -7.91 16.92 0.90
C LYS A 148 -8.97 16.03 0.25
N PRO A 149 -10.14 16.55 -0.15
CA PRO A 149 -11.12 15.77 -0.90
C PRO A 149 -10.51 15.09 -2.13
N TYR A 150 -10.86 13.84 -2.36
CA TYR A 150 -10.23 13.03 -3.42
C TYR A 150 -10.48 13.58 -4.83
N ASP A 151 -11.64 14.18 -5.07
CA ASP A 151 -11.97 14.88 -6.31
C ASP A 151 -11.01 16.07 -6.57
N GLN A 152 -10.72 16.87 -5.54
CA GLN A 152 -9.75 17.96 -5.63
C GLN A 152 -8.32 17.43 -5.81
N PHE A 153 -7.95 16.36 -5.10
CA PHE A 153 -6.64 15.73 -5.23
C PHE A 153 -6.37 15.27 -6.67
N VAL A 154 -7.36 14.64 -7.31
CA VAL A 154 -7.24 14.19 -8.71
C VAL A 154 -7.30 15.37 -9.69
N ARG A 155 -8.18 16.33 -9.48
CA ARG A 155 -8.27 17.53 -10.31
C ARG A 155 -6.94 18.27 -10.35
N GLU A 156 -6.33 18.53 -9.19
CA GLU A 156 -5.03 19.21 -9.12
C GLU A 156 -3.94 18.49 -9.93
N MET A 157 -3.95 17.16 -9.97
CA MET A 157 -2.99 16.40 -10.79
C MET A 157 -3.28 16.52 -12.30
N LEU A 158 -4.55 16.44 -12.68
CA LEU A 158 -4.96 16.46 -14.09
C LEU A 158 -4.85 17.85 -14.73
N THR A 159 -4.96 18.91 -13.93
CA THR A 159 -4.93 20.30 -14.44
C THR A 159 -3.66 21.06 -14.05
N ALA A 160 -2.68 20.34 -13.46
CA ALA A 160 -1.45 20.97 -12.98
C ALA A 160 -0.58 21.52 -14.13
N SER A 161 -0.05 22.71 -13.91
CA SER A 161 0.93 23.35 -14.78
C SER A 161 2.04 24.00 -13.94
N GLY A 162 3.26 24.06 -14.45
CA GLY A 162 4.39 24.71 -13.79
C GLY A 162 5.64 23.84 -13.66
N SER A 163 6.56 24.29 -12.80
CA SER A 163 7.84 23.63 -12.56
C SER A 163 7.65 22.32 -11.76
N ASN A 164 8.27 21.24 -12.23
CA ASN A 164 8.30 19.95 -11.53
C ASN A 164 8.99 20.01 -10.16
N PHE A 165 9.84 21.00 -9.89
CA PHE A 165 10.49 21.18 -8.60
C PHE A 165 9.66 21.98 -7.59
N ARG A 166 8.70 22.79 -8.08
CA ARG A 166 7.95 23.76 -7.26
C ARG A 166 6.47 23.45 -7.15
N VAL A 167 5.90 22.80 -8.17
CA VAL A 167 4.48 22.44 -8.23
C VAL A 167 4.36 20.92 -8.11
N GLY A 168 4.11 20.42 -6.90
CA GLY A 168 4.08 18.98 -6.61
C GLY A 168 3.22 18.16 -7.58
N PRO A 169 1.91 18.50 -7.76
CA PRO A 169 0.98 17.69 -8.57
C PRO A 169 1.34 17.58 -10.04
N VAL A 170 2.12 18.54 -10.61
CA VAL A 170 2.56 18.47 -12.01
C VAL A 170 3.42 17.24 -12.30
N ASN A 171 4.02 16.67 -11.27
CA ASN A 171 4.83 15.47 -11.38
C ASN A 171 4.03 14.22 -11.76
N PHE A 172 2.71 14.24 -11.68
CA PHE A 172 1.87 13.20 -12.25
C PHE A 172 2.19 12.99 -13.75
N TYR A 173 2.27 14.08 -14.52
CA TYR A 173 2.66 14.04 -15.94
C TYR A 173 4.13 13.68 -16.16
N ARG A 174 4.98 13.97 -15.19
CA ARG A 174 6.42 13.65 -15.25
C ARG A 174 6.70 12.19 -14.88
N ALA A 175 5.90 11.60 -14.00
CA ALA A 175 6.03 10.23 -13.50
C ALA A 175 5.45 9.18 -14.46
N MET A 176 5.62 9.38 -15.76
CA MET A 176 5.15 8.49 -16.82
C MET A 176 6.32 8.07 -17.70
N GLN A 177 6.42 6.80 -18.03
CA GLN A 177 7.43 6.30 -18.96
C GLN A 177 7.12 6.74 -20.38
N ASN A 178 5.85 6.68 -20.79
CA ASN A 178 5.37 7.15 -22.08
C ASN A 178 4.61 8.46 -21.88
N LYS A 179 5.15 9.54 -22.47
CA LYS A 179 4.60 10.90 -22.40
C LYS A 179 3.85 11.32 -23.68
N THR A 180 3.56 10.38 -24.56
CA THR A 180 2.64 10.65 -25.68
C THR A 180 1.22 10.83 -25.13
N PRO A 181 0.32 11.50 -25.86
CA PRO A 181 -1.06 11.65 -25.44
C PRO A 181 -1.75 10.33 -25.09
N GLU A 182 -1.48 9.25 -25.84
CA GLU A 182 -1.99 7.89 -25.58
C GLU A 182 -1.38 7.29 -24.31
N GLY A 183 -0.08 7.51 -24.07
CA GLY A 183 0.60 7.05 -22.85
C GLY A 183 0.06 7.77 -21.61
N ILE A 184 -0.25 9.06 -21.71
CA ILE A 184 -0.88 9.84 -20.66
C ILE A 184 -2.30 9.30 -20.41
N ALA A 185 -3.11 9.13 -21.47
CA ALA A 185 -4.47 8.58 -21.37
C ALA A 185 -4.49 7.18 -20.73
N ALA A 186 -3.58 6.29 -21.13
CA ALA A 186 -3.45 4.96 -20.54
C ALA A 186 -3.09 5.02 -19.03
N THR A 187 -2.19 5.93 -18.66
CA THR A 187 -1.81 6.15 -17.27
C THR A 187 -2.97 6.70 -16.42
N VAL A 188 -3.74 7.64 -16.97
CA VAL A 188 -4.93 8.20 -16.31
C VAL A 188 -6.00 7.12 -16.13
N ALA A 189 -6.23 6.28 -17.15
CA ALA A 189 -7.17 5.16 -17.09
C ALA A 189 -6.77 4.16 -16.00
N LEU A 190 -5.51 3.77 -15.93
CA LEU A 190 -5.02 2.86 -14.90
C LEU A 190 -5.15 3.47 -13.50
N THR A 191 -4.68 4.71 -13.32
CA THR A 191 -4.59 5.33 -12.00
C THR A 191 -5.96 5.73 -11.44
N PHE A 192 -6.82 6.37 -12.23
CA PHE A 192 -8.07 6.97 -11.76
C PHE A 192 -9.33 6.23 -12.19
N MET A 193 -9.24 5.33 -13.16
CA MET A 193 -10.37 4.51 -13.58
C MET A 193 -10.19 3.03 -13.20
N GLY A 194 -8.98 2.60 -12.79
CA GLY A 194 -8.68 1.23 -12.41
C GLY A 194 -8.83 0.24 -13.57
N THR A 195 -8.60 0.67 -14.79
CA THR A 195 -8.73 -0.15 -15.99
C THR A 195 -7.50 -0.04 -16.87
N ARG A 196 -7.13 -1.15 -17.48
CA ARG A 196 -6.03 -1.24 -18.44
C ARG A 196 -6.59 -1.05 -19.83
N VAL A 197 -6.02 -0.12 -20.60
CA VAL A 197 -6.51 0.18 -21.96
C VAL A 197 -6.39 -1.01 -22.91
N GLU A 198 -5.48 -1.94 -22.65
CA GLU A 198 -5.31 -3.18 -23.40
C GLU A 198 -6.51 -4.13 -23.25
N SER A 199 -7.29 -3.99 -22.18
CA SER A 199 -8.49 -4.77 -21.92
C SER A 199 -9.76 -4.13 -22.51
N TRP A 200 -9.67 -2.94 -23.11
CA TRP A 200 -10.81 -2.26 -23.68
C TRP A 200 -11.29 -2.96 -24.95
N THR A 201 -12.61 -3.14 -25.06
CA THR A 201 -13.22 -3.80 -26.22
C THR A 201 -13.34 -2.88 -27.43
N LYS A 202 -13.39 -1.58 -27.21
CA LYS A 202 -13.41 -0.54 -28.24
C LYS A 202 -12.02 0.05 -28.39
N LYS A 203 -11.29 -0.33 -29.45
CA LYS A 203 -9.96 0.18 -29.72
C LYS A 203 -9.91 1.70 -29.97
N GLU A 204 -11.01 2.26 -30.44
CA GLU A 204 -11.16 3.69 -30.74
C GLU A 204 -11.22 4.57 -29.48
N SER A 205 -11.47 3.99 -28.31
CA SER A 205 -11.61 4.74 -27.06
C SER A 205 -10.28 5.39 -26.61
N LEU A 206 -9.14 4.73 -26.80
CA LEU A 206 -7.84 5.27 -26.39
C LEU A 206 -7.41 6.47 -27.25
N PRO A 207 -7.43 6.44 -28.59
CA PRO A 207 -7.11 7.61 -29.40
C PRO A 207 -8.03 8.81 -29.12
N GLY A 208 -9.34 8.57 -28.96
CA GLY A 208 -10.30 9.63 -28.63
C GLY A 208 -10.04 10.25 -27.23
N MET A 209 -9.71 9.43 -26.25
CA MET A 209 -9.31 9.91 -24.92
C MET A 209 -7.98 10.65 -24.94
N ALA A 210 -7.04 10.23 -25.79
CA ALA A 210 -5.71 10.84 -25.91
C ALA A 210 -5.80 12.31 -26.40
N VAL A 211 -6.84 12.67 -27.14
CA VAL A 211 -7.05 14.04 -27.63
C VAL A 211 -7.12 15.05 -26.48
N PHE A 212 -7.70 14.66 -25.32
CA PHE A 212 -7.75 15.54 -24.15
C PHE A 212 -6.37 15.87 -23.57
N PHE A 213 -5.34 15.06 -23.85
CA PHE A 213 -3.98 15.23 -23.36
C PHE A 213 -2.98 15.68 -24.43
N SER A 214 -3.48 15.94 -25.65
CA SER A 214 -2.64 16.30 -26.80
C SER A 214 -1.84 17.58 -26.60
N GLN A 215 -2.39 18.53 -25.84
CA GLN A 215 -1.78 19.84 -25.58
C GLN A 215 -0.81 19.86 -24.39
N VAL A 216 -0.63 18.73 -23.69
CA VAL A 216 0.36 18.64 -22.61
C VAL A 216 1.76 18.68 -23.21
N SER A 217 2.55 19.65 -22.79
CA SER A 217 3.89 19.91 -23.30
C SER A 217 4.91 20.12 -22.17
N TYR A 218 6.19 19.92 -22.52
CA TYR A 218 7.30 19.94 -21.56
C TYR A 218 8.38 20.89 -22.08
N LYS A 219 8.86 21.78 -21.21
CA LYS A 219 9.92 22.73 -21.55
C LYS A 219 11.03 22.68 -20.49
N PRO A 220 12.27 22.33 -20.83
CA PRO A 220 13.39 22.40 -19.90
C PRO A 220 13.67 23.87 -19.51
N THR A 221 14.14 24.06 -18.29
CA THR A 221 14.61 25.35 -17.80
C THR A 221 16.14 25.41 -17.81
N ARG A 222 16.72 26.48 -17.26
CA ARG A 222 18.17 26.60 -17.08
C ARG A 222 18.67 25.77 -15.89
N GLU A 223 17.78 25.43 -14.96
CA GLU A 223 18.10 24.59 -13.80
C GLU A 223 18.19 23.12 -14.24
N TRP A 224 19.21 22.43 -13.75
CA TRP A 224 19.48 21.04 -14.10
C TRP A 224 18.30 20.13 -13.74
N LYS A 225 17.76 19.42 -14.73
CA LYS A 225 16.60 18.51 -14.58
C LYS A 225 15.27 19.18 -14.21
N GLU A 226 15.23 20.51 -14.12
CA GLU A 226 13.95 21.20 -13.98
C GLU A 226 13.25 21.28 -15.35
N GLU A 227 11.97 20.93 -15.37
CA GLU A 227 11.08 21.08 -16.52
C GLU A 227 9.76 21.74 -16.11
N ILE A 228 9.24 22.55 -16.99
CA ILE A 228 7.90 23.12 -16.87
C ILE A 228 6.95 22.26 -17.70
N VAL A 229 5.89 21.77 -17.07
CA VAL A 229 4.75 21.16 -17.77
C VAL A 229 3.71 22.26 -17.99
N PHE A 230 3.20 22.36 -19.19
CA PHE A 230 2.25 23.41 -19.55
C PHE A 230 1.32 22.96 -20.67
N ARG A 231 0.21 23.70 -20.84
CA ARG A 231 -0.67 23.56 -21.98
C ARG A 231 -0.06 24.33 -23.17
N ASP A 232 0.04 23.66 -24.31
CA ASP A 232 0.46 24.23 -25.59
C ASP A 232 -0.69 24.10 -26.61
N PRO A 233 -1.53 25.14 -26.77
CA PRO A 233 -2.66 25.08 -27.67
C PRO A 233 -2.24 25.04 -29.16
N ASP A 234 -1.04 25.48 -29.47
CA ASP A 234 -0.48 25.51 -30.85
C ASP A 234 0.21 24.17 -31.19
N LYS A 235 0.23 23.21 -30.27
CA LYS A 235 0.83 21.89 -30.52
C LYS A 235 0.04 21.14 -31.57
N ASP A 236 0.64 20.88 -32.72
CA ASP A 236 0.04 20.08 -33.80
C ASP A 236 -0.37 18.71 -33.29
N LEU A 237 -1.61 18.33 -33.54
CA LEU A 237 -2.14 16.99 -33.30
C LEU A 237 -1.53 16.02 -34.31
N ILE A 238 -0.26 15.61 -34.10
CA ILE A 238 0.42 14.66 -34.98
C ILE A 238 -0.18 13.27 -34.77
N PRO A 239 -0.66 12.60 -35.83
CA PRO A 239 -1.13 11.22 -35.70
C PRO A 239 -0.02 10.30 -35.20
N ALA A 240 -0.30 9.47 -34.20
CA ALA A 240 0.66 8.60 -33.52
C ALA A 240 1.27 7.46 -34.40
N ALA A 241 1.09 7.49 -35.70
CA ALA A 241 1.44 6.40 -36.60
C ALA A 241 2.91 6.32 -37.05
N THR A 242 3.80 7.25 -36.65
CA THR A 242 5.15 7.30 -37.28
C THR A 242 6.36 7.20 -36.35
N ASN A 243 6.22 7.02 -35.04
CA ASN A 243 7.37 7.06 -34.12
C ASN A 243 7.82 5.73 -33.51
N ASN A 244 7.43 4.57 -34.06
CA ASN A 244 7.93 3.27 -33.58
C ASN A 244 9.30 2.84 -34.18
N ALA A 245 10.03 3.73 -34.89
CA ALA A 245 11.29 3.36 -35.56
C ALA A 245 12.57 3.97 -34.94
N ALA A 246 12.50 4.70 -33.83
CA ALA A 246 13.68 5.47 -33.35
C ALA A 246 14.26 5.00 -32.00
N GLN A 247 13.96 3.81 -31.49
CA GLN A 247 14.57 3.30 -30.24
C GLN A 247 15.27 1.95 -30.33
N ALA A 248 15.73 1.56 -31.50
CA ALA A 248 16.66 0.43 -31.59
C ALA A 248 17.72 0.77 -32.62
N THR A 249 18.86 1.28 -32.17
CA THR A 249 20.21 0.86 -32.54
C THR A 249 21.24 1.96 -32.22
N ASN A 250 22.17 1.67 -31.32
CA ASN A 250 23.51 2.28 -31.31
C ASN A 250 24.24 1.76 -32.56
N ALA A 251 24.30 2.58 -33.60
CA ALA A 251 25.24 2.38 -34.71
C ALA A 251 25.73 3.73 -35.24
N VAL A 252 27.04 3.83 -35.35
CA VAL A 252 27.88 4.90 -35.82
C VAL A 252 27.40 5.44 -37.17
N PRO A 253 27.46 6.80 -37.42
CA PRO A 253 27.00 7.38 -38.68
C PRO A 253 28.02 7.17 -39.78
N LEU A 254 27.60 6.52 -40.86
CA LEU A 254 28.28 6.61 -42.14
C LEU A 254 27.50 7.59 -43.03
N GLN A 255 28.22 8.59 -43.50
CA GLN A 255 27.71 9.59 -44.45
C GLN A 255 27.35 8.96 -45.80
N THR A 256 26.19 9.30 -46.37
CA THR A 256 26.08 9.62 -47.79
C THR A 256 24.69 10.17 -48.18
N THR A 257 24.72 11.32 -48.79
CA THR A 257 23.95 11.95 -49.90
C THR A 257 22.39 12.01 -49.87
N ASN A 258 21.95 13.26 -49.78
CA ASN A 258 20.85 13.95 -50.51
C ASN A 258 19.67 13.11 -51.07
N SER A 259 18.57 13.16 -50.40
CA SER A 259 17.27 13.62 -50.91
C SER A 259 16.21 13.53 -49.79
N LEU A 260 15.76 14.69 -49.31
CA LEU A 260 14.62 14.82 -48.42
C LEU A 260 13.35 14.45 -49.21
N PRO A 261 12.52 13.50 -48.72
CA PRO A 261 11.16 13.35 -49.25
C PRO A 261 10.35 14.56 -48.81
N LYS A 262 9.68 15.24 -49.77
CA LYS A 262 8.68 16.26 -49.51
C LYS A 262 7.61 15.68 -48.57
N PRO A 263 7.16 16.43 -47.55
CA PRO A 263 6.01 16.02 -46.76
C PRO A 263 4.79 15.85 -47.67
N SER A 264 4.19 14.69 -47.69
CA SER A 264 2.91 14.47 -48.33
C SER A 264 1.88 15.28 -47.57
N ASN A 265 1.14 16.16 -48.25
CA ASN A 265 -0.06 16.83 -47.74
C ASN A 265 -1.18 15.80 -47.56
N ALA A 266 -1.07 14.86 -46.62
CA ALA A 266 -2.19 14.15 -46.09
C ALA A 266 -2.93 15.12 -45.16
N ALA A 267 -4.12 15.51 -45.53
CA ALA A 267 -4.99 16.34 -44.71
C ALA A 267 -5.13 15.63 -43.33
N VAL A 268 -4.58 16.27 -42.31
CA VAL A 268 -4.75 15.80 -40.91
C VAL A 268 -6.22 15.99 -40.60
N LEU A 269 -6.97 14.89 -40.55
CA LEU A 269 -8.35 14.91 -40.09
C LEU A 269 -8.35 15.41 -38.63
N PRO A 270 -9.21 16.36 -38.26
CA PRO A 270 -9.32 16.80 -36.89
C PRO A 270 -9.63 15.60 -36.01
N GLN A 271 -8.79 15.32 -35.01
CA GLN A 271 -9.03 14.23 -34.08
C GLN A 271 -10.25 14.58 -33.22
N VAL A 272 -11.22 13.69 -33.21
CA VAL A 272 -12.43 13.84 -32.38
C VAL A 272 -12.11 13.41 -30.96
N ALA A 273 -12.37 14.30 -30.00
CA ALA A 273 -12.29 13.97 -28.58
C ALA A 273 -13.46 13.07 -28.18
N ILE A 274 -13.14 11.88 -27.67
CA ILE A 274 -14.13 10.87 -27.28
C ILE A 274 -13.82 10.43 -25.86
N PHE A 275 -14.81 10.54 -24.97
CA PHE A 275 -14.69 10.01 -23.61
C PHE A 275 -14.70 8.47 -23.58
N PRO A 276 -14.10 7.83 -22.58
CA PRO A 276 -14.06 6.37 -22.45
C PRO A 276 -15.43 5.66 -22.43
N ASP A 277 -16.52 6.37 -22.09
CA ASP A 277 -17.90 5.86 -22.17
C ASP A 277 -18.48 5.88 -23.58
N GLY A 278 -17.73 6.41 -24.56
CA GLY A 278 -18.10 6.55 -25.96
C GLY A 278 -18.85 7.84 -26.30
N LYS A 279 -19.00 8.76 -25.35
CA LYS A 279 -19.59 10.07 -25.61
C LYS A 279 -18.59 10.94 -26.40
N GLU A 280 -18.99 11.42 -27.54
CA GLU A 280 -18.18 12.33 -28.36
C GLU A 280 -18.34 13.77 -27.88
N LEU A 281 -17.23 14.47 -27.70
CA LEU A 281 -17.19 15.92 -27.51
C LEU A 281 -17.11 16.64 -28.86
N GLY A 282 -16.55 16.00 -29.89
CA GLY A 282 -16.22 16.60 -31.16
C GLY A 282 -14.86 17.31 -31.13
N THR A 283 -14.79 18.50 -31.77
CA THR A 283 -13.57 19.31 -31.75
C THR A 283 -13.37 19.99 -30.40
N LEU A 284 -12.15 20.01 -29.89
CA LEU A 284 -11.82 20.69 -28.63
C LEU A 284 -12.12 22.19 -28.72
N PRO A 285 -12.80 22.78 -27.72
CA PRO A 285 -12.97 24.23 -27.65
C PRO A 285 -11.60 24.93 -27.55
N PRO A 286 -11.32 25.96 -28.36
CA PRO A 286 -9.99 26.60 -28.39
C PRO A 286 -9.64 27.33 -27.09
N ASP A 287 -10.63 27.86 -26.38
CA ASP A 287 -10.47 28.69 -25.19
C ASP A 287 -10.49 27.89 -23.86
N GLN A 288 -10.70 26.57 -23.92
CA GLN A 288 -10.76 25.71 -22.74
C GLN A 288 -9.58 24.74 -22.68
N ASP A 289 -9.11 24.45 -21.49
CA ASP A 289 -8.11 23.42 -21.28
C ASP A 289 -8.73 22.02 -21.44
N PRO A 290 -8.27 21.21 -22.41
CA PRO A 290 -8.79 19.86 -22.59
C PRO A 290 -8.64 18.96 -21.37
N CYS A 291 -7.61 19.16 -20.56
CA CYS A 291 -7.41 18.42 -19.31
C CYS A 291 -8.48 18.78 -18.27
N GLU A 292 -8.92 20.05 -18.20
CA GLU A 292 -10.04 20.46 -17.35
C GLU A 292 -11.36 19.82 -17.81
N ILE A 293 -11.64 19.82 -19.11
CA ILE A 293 -12.82 19.17 -19.68
C ILE A 293 -12.84 17.68 -19.32
N PHE A 294 -11.70 17.01 -19.44
CA PHE A 294 -11.61 15.60 -19.06
C PHE A 294 -11.77 15.40 -17.55
N ALA A 295 -11.17 16.26 -16.73
CA ALA A 295 -11.31 16.20 -15.27
C ALA A 295 -12.76 16.43 -14.85
N ASP A 296 -13.48 17.36 -15.47
CA ASP A 296 -14.92 17.61 -15.22
C ASP A 296 -15.77 16.37 -15.51
N TRP A 297 -15.51 15.70 -16.63
CA TRP A 297 -16.21 14.46 -16.98
C TRP A 297 -15.86 13.33 -16.01
N LEU A 298 -14.58 13.16 -15.67
CA LEU A 298 -14.11 12.05 -14.82
C LEU A 298 -14.69 12.14 -13.42
N ILE A 299 -14.70 13.33 -12.83
CA ILE A 299 -15.00 13.57 -11.40
C ILE A 299 -16.51 13.61 -11.12
N THR A 300 -17.38 13.41 -12.12
CA THR A 300 -18.83 13.38 -11.87
C THR A 300 -19.23 12.17 -11.02
N PRO A 301 -20.23 12.31 -10.12
CA PRO A 301 -20.75 11.20 -9.31
C PRO A 301 -21.27 10.02 -10.14
N GLU A 302 -21.76 10.29 -11.35
CA GLU A 302 -22.31 9.34 -12.31
C GLU A 302 -21.23 8.57 -13.07
N ASN A 303 -19.97 9.06 -13.06
CA ASN A 303 -18.88 8.38 -13.74
C ASN A 303 -18.74 6.93 -13.24
N PRO A 304 -18.75 5.93 -14.14
CA PRO A 304 -18.78 4.54 -13.70
C PRO A 304 -17.47 4.07 -13.08
N TRP A 305 -16.33 4.72 -13.36
CA TRP A 305 -15.00 4.30 -12.94
C TRP A 305 -14.46 5.05 -11.73
N PHE A 306 -14.52 6.39 -11.73
CA PHE A 306 -13.81 7.24 -10.78
C PHE A 306 -14.03 6.85 -9.33
N THR A 307 -15.28 6.92 -8.88
CA THR A 307 -15.65 6.56 -7.50
C THR A 307 -15.51 5.06 -7.24
N ALA A 308 -15.82 4.23 -8.26
CA ALA A 308 -15.68 2.78 -8.12
C ALA A 308 -14.23 2.35 -7.91
N ASN A 309 -13.30 2.94 -8.67
CA ASN A 309 -11.87 2.64 -8.57
C ASN A 309 -11.33 2.92 -7.17
N ILE A 310 -11.48 4.14 -6.68
CA ILE A 310 -10.89 4.50 -5.37
C ILE A 310 -11.53 3.73 -4.22
N VAL A 311 -12.84 3.54 -4.23
CA VAL A 311 -13.56 2.78 -3.21
C VAL A 311 -13.12 1.31 -3.22
N ASN A 312 -13.00 0.70 -4.39
CA ASN A 312 -12.51 -0.66 -4.55
C ASN A 312 -11.06 -0.82 -4.10
N ARG A 313 -10.21 0.14 -4.42
CA ARG A 313 -8.79 0.15 -4.04
C ARG A 313 -8.62 0.30 -2.52
N VAL A 314 -9.32 1.23 -1.89
CA VAL A 314 -9.30 1.40 -0.42
C VAL A 314 -9.81 0.13 0.27
N TRP A 315 -10.89 -0.46 -0.24
CA TRP A 315 -11.38 -1.75 0.25
C TRP A 315 -10.31 -2.84 0.15
N SER A 316 -9.64 -2.94 -1.00
CA SER A 316 -8.56 -3.92 -1.21
C SER A 316 -7.38 -3.70 -0.25
N TRP A 317 -7.00 -2.47 0.03
CA TRP A 317 -5.92 -2.18 0.97
C TRP A 317 -6.21 -2.68 2.38
N PHE A 318 -7.46 -2.57 2.85
CA PHE A 318 -7.85 -3.07 4.18
C PHE A 318 -8.18 -4.56 4.18
N MET A 319 -8.91 -5.04 3.16
CA MET A 319 -9.43 -6.40 3.15
C MET A 319 -8.55 -7.39 2.38
N GLY A 320 -7.43 -6.95 1.79
CA GLY A 320 -6.51 -7.80 1.03
C GLY A 320 -7.03 -8.25 -0.34
N ARG A 321 -8.29 -7.92 -0.66
CA ARG A 321 -8.94 -8.25 -1.92
C ARG A 321 -9.96 -7.18 -2.27
N GLY A 322 -10.05 -6.78 -3.55
CA GLY A 322 -11.07 -5.86 -4.05
C GLY A 322 -12.47 -6.48 -4.08
N ILE A 323 -13.49 -5.64 -4.04
CA ILE A 323 -14.88 -6.04 -4.36
C ILE A 323 -14.97 -6.39 -5.84
N ILE A 324 -14.20 -5.68 -6.68
CA ILE A 324 -13.81 -6.10 -8.02
C ILE A 324 -12.36 -6.56 -7.90
N HIS A 325 -12.08 -7.79 -8.25
CA HIS A 325 -10.75 -8.36 -8.14
C HIS A 325 -10.19 -8.62 -9.55
N GLU A 326 -9.06 -8.04 -9.89
CA GLU A 326 -8.08 -7.23 -9.19
C GLU A 326 -8.45 -5.73 -9.25
N PRO A 327 -7.89 -4.86 -8.34
CA PRO A 327 -8.23 -3.43 -8.33
C PRO A 327 -7.94 -2.68 -9.62
N ASP A 328 -6.95 -3.11 -10.39
CA ASP A 328 -6.53 -2.49 -11.66
C ASP A 328 -7.23 -3.10 -12.89
N ASP A 329 -8.34 -3.85 -12.69
CA ASP A 329 -9.03 -4.59 -13.74
C ASP A 329 -10.56 -4.37 -13.71
N ILE A 330 -10.96 -3.09 -13.59
CA ILE A 330 -12.36 -2.69 -13.65
C ILE A 330 -12.83 -2.70 -15.11
N ARG A 331 -13.64 -3.71 -15.46
CA ARG A 331 -14.20 -3.92 -16.80
C ARG A 331 -15.53 -4.64 -16.75
N PRO A 332 -16.36 -4.56 -17.81
CA PRO A 332 -17.71 -5.12 -17.81
C PRO A 332 -17.79 -6.63 -17.56
N ASP A 333 -16.81 -7.39 -18.01
CA ASP A 333 -16.74 -8.85 -17.86
C ASP A 333 -16.04 -9.30 -16.55
N ASN A 334 -15.61 -8.35 -15.70
CA ASN A 334 -15.12 -8.58 -14.34
C ASN A 334 -16.04 -7.91 -13.30
N PRO A 335 -17.24 -8.45 -13.05
CA PRO A 335 -18.23 -7.80 -12.20
C PRO A 335 -17.85 -7.88 -10.71
N PRO A 336 -18.29 -6.92 -9.89
CA PRO A 336 -18.08 -6.96 -8.46
C PRO A 336 -18.74 -8.18 -7.80
N VAL A 337 -18.05 -8.84 -6.88
CA VAL A 337 -18.59 -9.98 -6.11
C VAL A 337 -19.79 -9.58 -5.23
N ASN A 338 -19.83 -8.33 -4.82
CA ASN A 338 -20.94 -7.74 -4.07
C ASN A 338 -21.32 -6.35 -4.62
N PRO A 339 -22.16 -6.28 -5.69
CA PRO A 339 -22.56 -5.01 -6.32
C PRO A 339 -23.23 -4.04 -5.36
N LYS A 340 -24.05 -4.57 -4.41
CA LYS A 340 -24.76 -3.72 -3.43
C LYS A 340 -23.80 -3.05 -2.45
N LEU A 341 -22.77 -3.76 -2.01
CA LEU A 341 -21.72 -3.20 -1.16
C LEU A 341 -20.95 -2.10 -1.89
N LEU A 342 -20.50 -2.36 -3.12
CA LEU A 342 -19.78 -1.37 -3.91
C LEU A 342 -20.63 -0.10 -4.13
N GLN A 343 -21.88 -0.27 -4.50
CA GLN A 343 -22.81 0.85 -4.72
C GLN A 343 -23.07 1.65 -3.44
N PHE A 344 -23.20 0.98 -2.29
CA PHE A 344 -23.33 1.64 -1.00
C PHE A 344 -22.10 2.48 -0.68
N LEU A 345 -20.89 1.90 -0.76
CA LEU A 345 -19.65 2.61 -0.47
C LEU A 345 -19.42 3.80 -1.43
N LYS A 346 -19.77 3.66 -2.72
CA LYS A 346 -19.75 4.76 -3.70
C LYS A 346 -20.63 5.92 -3.25
N LYS A 347 -21.88 5.64 -2.87
CA LYS A 347 -22.84 6.66 -2.40
C LYS A 347 -22.35 7.37 -1.14
N GLU A 348 -21.87 6.62 -0.16
CA GLU A 348 -21.31 7.17 1.09
C GLU A 348 -20.10 8.05 0.82
N PHE A 349 -19.23 7.65 -0.09
CA PHE A 349 -18.03 8.42 -0.43
C PHE A 349 -18.37 9.75 -1.12
N VAL A 350 -19.32 9.75 -2.05
CA VAL A 350 -19.83 10.97 -2.69
C VAL A 350 -20.55 11.86 -1.66
N ALA A 351 -21.43 11.27 -0.82
CA ALA A 351 -22.15 12.00 0.22
C ALA A 351 -21.25 12.65 1.28
N SER A 352 -20.08 12.06 1.52
CA SER A 352 -19.04 12.61 2.40
C SER A 352 -18.14 13.64 1.71
N HIS A 353 -18.48 14.12 0.51
CA HIS A 353 -17.66 15.03 -0.29
C HIS A 353 -16.26 14.46 -0.56
N TYR A 354 -16.19 13.20 -0.99
CA TYR A 354 -14.96 12.49 -1.35
C TYR A 354 -13.91 12.43 -0.22
N ASN A 355 -14.37 12.34 1.04
CA ASN A 355 -13.53 12.30 2.22
C ASN A 355 -12.93 10.90 2.44
N LEU A 356 -11.61 10.74 2.23
CA LEU A 356 -10.92 9.46 2.37
C LEU A 356 -10.89 8.96 3.82
N LYS A 357 -10.67 9.82 4.82
CA LYS A 357 -10.68 9.42 6.23
C LYS A 357 -12.06 8.89 6.65
N HIS A 358 -13.15 9.48 6.12
CA HIS A 358 -14.50 8.97 6.34
C HIS A 358 -14.67 7.55 5.77
N LEU A 359 -14.22 7.31 4.54
CA LEU A 359 -14.27 5.99 3.91
C LEU A 359 -13.44 4.97 4.69
N TYR A 360 -12.24 5.33 5.12
CA TYR A 360 -11.39 4.46 5.96
C TYR A 360 -12.09 4.11 7.26
N ARG A 361 -12.60 5.10 7.96
CA ARG A 361 -13.36 4.91 9.20
C ARG A 361 -14.57 3.98 9.02
N LEU A 362 -15.33 4.18 7.95
CA LEU A 362 -16.51 3.35 7.64
C LEU A 362 -16.15 1.87 7.49
N ILE A 363 -15.04 1.57 6.78
CA ILE A 363 -14.57 0.19 6.58
C ILE A 363 -14.01 -0.38 7.90
N LEU A 364 -13.13 0.33 8.58
CA LEU A 364 -12.44 -0.12 9.78
C LEU A 364 -13.39 -0.38 10.96
N THR A 365 -14.48 0.38 11.07
CA THR A 365 -15.49 0.21 12.11
C THR A 365 -16.45 -0.94 11.83
N SER A 366 -16.45 -1.50 10.61
CA SER A 366 -17.29 -2.64 10.28
C SER A 366 -16.85 -3.91 11.00
N ARG A 367 -17.81 -4.79 11.29
CA ARG A 367 -17.52 -6.15 11.79
C ARG A 367 -16.76 -6.96 10.74
N THR A 368 -17.01 -6.72 9.48
CA THR A 368 -16.34 -7.37 8.35
C THR A 368 -14.82 -7.19 8.42
N TYR A 369 -14.34 -5.98 8.70
CA TYR A 369 -12.90 -5.74 8.93
C TYR A 369 -12.38 -6.45 10.20
N GLN A 370 -13.23 -6.61 11.20
CA GLN A 370 -12.88 -7.19 12.49
C GLN A 370 -13.05 -8.72 12.54
N TYR A 371 -13.35 -9.38 11.43
CA TYR A 371 -13.40 -10.84 11.42
C TYR A 371 -12.04 -11.47 11.73
N SER A 372 -12.12 -12.67 12.35
CA SER A 372 -10.95 -13.52 12.58
C SER A 372 -10.25 -13.86 11.27
N SER A 373 -8.94 -14.07 11.33
CA SER A 373 -8.16 -14.62 10.22
C SER A 373 -8.20 -16.15 10.14
N ILE A 374 -8.81 -16.81 11.12
CA ILE A 374 -9.01 -18.26 11.09
C ILE A 374 -10.11 -18.57 10.08
N VAL A 375 -9.76 -19.38 9.09
CA VAL A 375 -10.66 -19.71 7.99
C VAL A 375 -11.82 -20.58 8.48
N PRO A 376 -13.08 -20.16 8.32
CA PRO A 376 -14.22 -20.98 8.68
C PRO A 376 -14.26 -22.29 7.88
N LYS A 377 -14.64 -23.39 8.52
CA LYS A 377 -14.85 -24.66 7.81
C LYS A 377 -16.05 -24.52 6.86
N SER A 378 -15.81 -24.69 5.55
CA SER A 378 -16.84 -24.62 4.51
C SER A 378 -16.44 -25.47 3.31
N SER A 379 -17.42 -26.09 2.65
CA SER A 379 -17.20 -26.76 1.35
C SER A 379 -17.01 -25.77 0.18
N ALA A 380 -17.36 -24.50 0.39
CA ALA A 380 -17.26 -23.42 -0.60
C ALA A 380 -16.21 -22.37 -0.20
N GLN A 381 -15.00 -22.81 0.19
CA GLN A 381 -13.97 -21.96 0.80
C GLN A 381 -13.59 -20.77 -0.07
N ASP A 382 -13.40 -20.96 -1.39
CA ASP A 382 -13.08 -19.89 -2.35
C ASP A 382 -14.18 -18.82 -2.39
N GLN A 383 -15.44 -19.22 -2.26
CA GLN A 383 -16.57 -18.28 -2.22
C GLN A 383 -16.64 -17.54 -0.89
N VAL A 384 -16.26 -18.19 0.22
CA VAL A 384 -16.17 -17.55 1.54
C VAL A 384 -15.10 -16.46 1.53
N GLU A 385 -13.93 -16.75 0.99
CA GLU A 385 -12.86 -15.78 0.81
C GLU A 385 -13.29 -14.64 -0.11
N ALA A 386 -13.83 -14.96 -1.29
CA ALA A 386 -14.30 -13.96 -2.25
C ALA A 386 -15.39 -13.03 -1.68
N ASN A 387 -16.17 -13.49 -0.69
CA ASN A 387 -17.20 -12.71 -0.01
C ASN A 387 -16.78 -12.21 1.39
N PHE A 388 -15.48 -12.13 1.65
CA PHE A 388 -14.91 -11.52 2.87
C PHE A 388 -15.35 -12.21 4.17
N GLY A 389 -15.45 -13.55 4.17
CA GLY A 389 -15.93 -14.33 5.32
C GLY A 389 -14.92 -14.46 6.47
N PHE A 390 -13.69 -14.05 6.25
CA PHE A 390 -12.58 -13.96 7.21
C PHE A 390 -11.59 -12.89 6.77
N TYR A 391 -10.70 -12.45 7.66
CA TYR A 391 -9.63 -11.53 7.31
C TYR A 391 -8.43 -12.32 6.77
N PRO A 392 -7.97 -12.08 5.53
CA PRO A 392 -6.89 -12.88 4.94
C PRO A 392 -5.55 -12.58 5.62
N LEU A 393 -4.77 -13.63 5.86
CA LEU A 393 -3.38 -13.49 6.31
C LEU A 393 -2.54 -12.84 5.21
N ARG A 394 -1.87 -11.75 5.54
CA ARG A 394 -0.98 -11.04 4.62
C ARG A 394 0.34 -10.73 5.29
N ARG A 395 1.44 -11.07 4.63
CA ARG A 395 2.76 -10.65 5.12
C ARG A 395 2.81 -9.11 5.21
N LEU A 396 3.53 -8.60 6.20
CA LEU A 396 3.77 -7.16 6.32
C LEU A 396 4.49 -6.64 5.07
N ASP A 397 4.15 -5.42 4.66
CA ASP A 397 4.90 -4.70 3.63
C ASP A 397 6.36 -4.55 4.05
N ALA A 398 7.29 -4.52 3.11
CA ALA A 398 8.73 -4.46 3.39
C ALA A 398 9.10 -3.32 4.33
N GLU A 399 8.55 -2.14 4.08
CA GLU A 399 8.78 -0.93 4.87
C GLU A 399 8.22 -1.08 6.29
N VAL A 400 7.01 -1.60 6.41
CA VAL A 400 6.35 -1.84 7.71
C VAL A 400 7.12 -2.88 8.53
N LEU A 401 7.61 -3.95 7.89
CA LEU A 401 8.40 -4.99 8.56
C LEU A 401 9.76 -4.45 9.02
N SER A 402 10.46 -3.67 8.18
CA SER A 402 11.72 -3.01 8.57
C SER A 402 11.51 -2.10 9.78
N ASP A 403 10.49 -1.24 9.72
CA ASP A 403 10.18 -0.31 10.81
C ASP A 403 9.71 -1.03 12.08
N ALA A 404 8.97 -2.14 11.95
CA ALA A 404 8.59 -2.97 13.10
C ALA A 404 9.82 -3.59 13.79
N ILE A 405 10.77 -4.14 13.05
CA ILE A 405 12.02 -4.68 13.59
C ILE A 405 12.85 -3.55 14.24
N ASN A 406 12.99 -2.40 13.56
CA ASN A 406 13.68 -1.23 14.08
C ASN A 406 13.07 -0.74 15.40
N ARG A 407 11.74 -0.68 15.46
CA ARG A 407 11.00 -0.27 16.66
C ARG A 407 11.20 -1.24 17.83
N VAL A 408 11.13 -2.55 17.57
CA VAL A 408 11.37 -3.59 18.58
C VAL A 408 12.77 -3.50 19.13
N THR A 409 13.77 -3.38 18.25
CA THR A 409 15.19 -3.39 18.64
C THR A 409 15.73 -2.02 19.03
N GLY A 410 14.99 -0.91 18.82
CA GLY A 410 15.50 0.44 19.05
C GLY A 410 16.68 0.82 18.14
N THR A 411 16.71 0.25 16.94
CA THR A 411 17.75 0.50 15.92
C THR A 411 17.17 1.19 14.71
N SER A 412 18.00 1.54 13.74
CA SER A 412 17.59 2.08 12.43
C SER A 412 18.28 1.32 11.32
N ASP A 413 17.72 1.44 10.09
CA ASP A 413 18.36 0.97 8.87
C ASP A 413 19.00 2.15 8.11
N LEU A 414 20.06 1.84 7.38
CA LEU A 414 20.66 2.74 6.41
C LEU A 414 20.06 2.45 5.03
N TYR A 415 19.72 3.51 4.32
CA TYR A 415 19.22 3.45 2.95
C TYR A 415 20.25 4.02 1.99
N THR A 416 20.15 3.62 0.73
CA THR A 416 21.03 4.08 -0.35
C THR A 416 20.21 4.51 -1.55
N SER A 417 20.81 5.34 -2.40
CA SER A 417 20.27 5.72 -3.72
C SER A 417 21.41 5.68 -4.73
N ALA A 418 21.13 5.31 -5.97
CA ALA A 418 22.11 5.39 -7.05
C ALA A 418 22.39 6.86 -7.48
N ILE A 419 21.48 7.78 -7.15
CA ILE A 419 21.74 9.22 -7.27
C ILE A 419 22.40 9.70 -5.97
N PRO A 420 23.71 10.02 -5.98
CA PRO A 420 24.44 10.30 -4.73
C PRO A 420 24.15 11.70 -4.17
N GLU A 421 24.72 11.98 -3.01
CA GLU A 421 24.85 13.34 -2.48
C GLU A 421 25.66 14.23 -3.44
N PRO A 422 25.35 15.52 -3.54
CA PRO A 422 24.37 16.27 -2.75
C PRO A 422 22.94 16.24 -3.29
N PHE A 423 22.66 15.48 -4.33
CA PHE A 423 21.33 15.47 -4.98
C PHE A 423 20.31 14.69 -4.18
N THR A 424 20.71 13.58 -3.55
CA THR A 424 19.85 12.79 -2.68
C THR A 424 20.36 12.88 -1.25
N PHE A 425 19.53 13.43 -0.36
CA PHE A 425 19.81 13.46 1.08
C PHE A 425 18.91 12.44 1.78
N ILE A 426 19.51 11.50 2.50
CA ILE A 426 18.82 10.48 3.27
C ILE A 426 19.14 10.70 4.74
N PRO A 427 18.20 11.26 5.54
CA PRO A 427 18.41 11.44 6.98
C PRO A 427 18.66 10.11 7.68
N GLU A 428 19.57 10.08 8.63
CA GLU A 428 19.71 8.96 9.57
C GLU A 428 18.42 8.75 10.37
N ASN A 429 18.15 7.53 10.75
CA ASN A 429 16.96 7.14 11.55
C ASN A 429 15.61 7.41 10.88
N LYS A 430 15.55 7.60 9.56
CA LYS A 430 14.30 7.79 8.87
C LYS A 430 13.53 6.46 8.81
N PRO A 431 12.23 6.44 9.22
CA PRO A 431 11.40 5.26 9.02
C PRO A 431 11.25 4.91 7.53
N ALA A 432 11.21 3.61 7.23
CA ALA A 432 11.06 3.14 5.84
C ALA A 432 9.72 3.59 5.20
N ILE A 433 8.64 3.64 6.00
CA ILE A 433 7.34 4.16 5.55
C ILE A 433 7.37 5.65 5.16
N ALA A 434 8.35 6.40 5.64
CA ALA A 434 8.51 7.83 5.36
C ALA A 434 9.52 8.13 4.24
N LEU A 435 10.02 7.12 3.54
CA LEU A 435 10.92 7.32 2.40
C LEU A 435 10.17 7.95 1.22
N PRO A 436 10.61 9.13 0.76
CA PRO A 436 9.85 9.90 -0.25
C PRO A 436 9.95 9.32 -1.65
N ASP A 437 11.00 8.57 -1.94
CA ASP A 437 11.42 8.19 -3.29
C ASP A 437 11.62 6.68 -3.40
N GLY A 438 11.05 6.08 -4.45
CA GLY A 438 11.23 4.66 -4.76
C GLY A 438 12.68 4.25 -5.05
N SER A 439 13.53 5.22 -5.39
CA SER A 439 14.97 5.00 -5.64
C SER A 439 15.79 4.88 -4.36
N ILE A 440 15.26 5.36 -3.23
CA ILE A 440 15.92 5.24 -1.92
C ILE A 440 15.54 3.88 -1.33
N THR A 441 16.47 2.93 -1.27
CA THR A 441 16.19 1.54 -0.94
C THR A 441 17.26 0.91 -0.03
N SER A 442 17.07 -0.34 0.32
CA SER A 442 18.05 -1.19 0.99
C SER A 442 17.87 -2.64 0.53
N PRO A 443 18.90 -3.50 0.68
CA PRO A 443 18.78 -4.93 0.36
C PRO A 443 17.62 -5.64 1.08
N PHE A 444 17.27 -5.18 2.28
CA PHE A 444 16.14 -5.70 3.04
C PHE A 444 14.81 -5.35 2.35
N LEU A 445 14.61 -4.08 2.00
CA LEU A 445 13.37 -3.63 1.35
C LEU A 445 13.13 -4.32 0.01
N GLU A 446 14.18 -4.50 -0.79
CA GLU A 446 14.11 -5.21 -2.08
C GLU A 446 13.79 -6.69 -1.88
N LEU A 447 14.49 -7.36 -0.95
CA LEU A 447 14.25 -8.77 -0.64
C LEU A 447 12.79 -9.02 -0.18
N PHE A 448 12.22 -8.08 0.57
CA PHE A 448 10.87 -8.17 1.10
C PHE A 448 9.80 -7.55 0.17
N GLY A 449 10.12 -7.30 -1.10
CA GLY A 449 9.16 -7.02 -2.16
C GLY A 449 8.60 -5.61 -2.16
N ARG A 450 9.39 -4.62 -1.72
CA ARG A 450 9.07 -3.22 -1.95
C ARG A 450 8.89 -2.96 -3.45
N PRO A 451 7.85 -2.25 -3.90
CA PRO A 451 7.65 -1.97 -5.31
C PRO A 451 8.71 -1.04 -5.87
N ALA A 452 9.09 -1.28 -7.11
CA ALA A 452 10.03 -0.42 -7.84
C ALA A 452 9.42 0.92 -8.25
N ARG A 453 8.11 1.13 -8.06
CA ARG A 453 7.33 2.32 -8.45
C ARG A 453 7.47 2.65 -9.93
N SER A 454 7.46 1.63 -10.77
CA SER A 454 7.66 1.78 -12.21
C SER A 454 6.37 1.78 -13.01
N THR A 455 5.39 0.98 -12.59
CA THR A 455 4.14 0.75 -13.32
C THR A 455 2.93 1.46 -12.70
N GLY A 456 2.92 1.62 -11.38
CA GLY A 456 1.76 2.12 -10.62
C GLY A 456 0.64 1.09 -10.48
N MET A 457 0.92 -0.18 -10.75
CA MET A 457 -0.03 -1.29 -10.52
C MET A 457 0.05 -1.80 -9.08
N GLU A 458 -1.09 -2.23 -8.53
CA GLU A 458 -1.16 -2.79 -7.18
C GLU A 458 -0.28 -4.04 -7.02
N ASN A 459 -0.20 -4.88 -8.06
CA ASN A 459 0.58 -6.11 -8.04
C ASN A 459 2.10 -5.92 -8.15
N GLU A 460 2.58 -4.69 -8.31
CA GLU A 460 4.01 -4.39 -8.26
C GLU A 460 4.59 -4.60 -6.85
N ARG A 461 3.75 -4.46 -5.81
CA ARG A 461 4.10 -4.79 -4.43
C ARG A 461 3.99 -6.29 -4.19
N ILE A 462 5.12 -6.94 -3.88
CA ILE A 462 5.19 -8.39 -3.74
C ILE A 462 5.15 -8.79 -2.26
N ASN A 463 3.99 -9.21 -1.78
CA ASN A 463 3.80 -9.67 -0.40
C ASN A 463 3.81 -11.21 -0.27
N ARG A 464 4.36 -11.92 -1.24
CA ARG A 464 4.54 -13.37 -1.18
C ARG A 464 5.67 -13.74 -0.22
N VAL A 465 5.50 -14.86 0.48
CA VAL A 465 6.54 -15.42 1.36
C VAL A 465 7.50 -16.24 0.49
N LEU A 466 8.77 -15.89 0.53
CA LEU A 466 9.83 -16.61 -0.17
C LEU A 466 10.78 -17.27 0.86
N PRO A 467 11.35 -18.45 0.54
CA PRO A 467 12.32 -19.11 1.41
C PRO A 467 13.52 -18.21 1.76
N THR A 468 13.99 -17.41 0.79
CA THR A 468 15.10 -16.45 0.99
C THR A 468 14.80 -15.41 2.07
N GLN A 469 13.55 -14.95 2.19
CA GLN A 469 13.12 -14.02 3.23
C GLN A 469 13.17 -14.67 4.61
N LYS A 470 12.67 -15.92 4.75
CA LYS A 470 12.78 -16.68 6.00
C LYS A 470 14.22 -16.93 6.39
N MET A 471 15.06 -17.31 5.43
CA MET A 471 16.50 -17.51 5.69
C MET A 471 17.20 -16.22 6.12
N HIS A 472 16.81 -15.07 5.56
CA HIS A 472 17.37 -13.78 5.98
C HIS A 472 17.01 -13.45 7.44
N LEU A 473 15.75 -13.61 7.83
CA LEU A 473 15.30 -13.36 9.20
C LEU A 473 15.96 -14.30 10.21
N LEU A 474 16.17 -15.57 9.83
CA LEU A 474 16.75 -16.58 10.70
C LEU A 474 18.28 -16.45 10.86
N ASN A 475 19.02 -16.11 9.79
CA ASN A 475 20.46 -16.32 9.74
C ASN A 475 21.28 -15.07 9.34
N SER A 476 20.66 -13.93 8.98
CA SER A 476 21.45 -12.79 8.53
C SER A 476 22.15 -12.07 9.66
N SER A 477 23.39 -11.63 9.40
CA SER A 477 24.12 -10.75 10.31
C SER A 477 23.45 -9.39 10.51
N HIS A 478 22.53 -9.00 9.59
CA HIS A 478 21.73 -7.79 9.71
C HIS A 478 20.78 -7.90 10.90
N ILE A 479 19.97 -8.95 10.96
CA ILE A 479 19.03 -9.19 12.07
C ILE A 479 19.78 -9.49 13.37
N GLN A 480 20.80 -10.34 13.30
CA GLN A 480 21.60 -10.71 14.46
C GLN A 480 22.18 -9.46 15.18
N ARG A 481 22.79 -8.55 14.43
CA ARG A 481 23.36 -7.32 15.00
C ARG A 481 22.32 -6.40 15.64
N LYS A 482 21.10 -6.33 15.08
CA LYS A 482 20.00 -5.55 15.66
C LYS A 482 19.57 -6.11 17.01
N LEU A 483 19.47 -7.43 17.11
CA LEU A 483 19.10 -8.11 18.37
C LEU A 483 20.19 -7.98 19.44
N GLU A 484 21.47 -8.21 19.08
CA GLU A 484 22.60 -8.13 20.02
C GLU A 484 22.84 -6.69 20.52
N ASN A 485 22.64 -5.69 19.67
CA ASN A 485 22.87 -4.27 20.03
C ASN A 485 21.60 -3.55 20.50
N ASN A 486 20.54 -4.28 20.86
CA ASN A 486 19.23 -3.77 21.17
C ASN A 486 19.19 -2.87 22.44
N PRO A 487 19.04 -1.53 22.33
CA PRO A 487 18.91 -0.65 23.47
C PRO A 487 17.55 -0.80 24.18
N ASN A 488 16.49 -1.19 23.46
CA ASN A 488 15.17 -1.40 24.07
C ASN A 488 15.20 -2.62 24.99
N LEU A 489 15.79 -3.74 24.57
CA LEU A 489 15.97 -4.91 25.42
C LEU A 489 16.77 -4.56 26.69
N LYS A 490 17.87 -3.80 26.55
CA LYS A 490 18.64 -3.33 27.69
C LYS A 490 17.83 -2.49 28.68
N THR A 491 16.91 -1.67 28.14
CA THR A 491 15.99 -0.86 28.96
C THR A 491 14.96 -1.73 29.68
N ILE A 492 14.35 -2.69 28.97
CA ILE A 492 13.42 -3.66 29.54
C ILE A 492 14.06 -4.44 30.68
N LEU A 493 15.28 -4.94 30.47
CA LEU A 493 16.01 -5.72 31.49
C LEU A 493 16.37 -4.89 32.73
N LYS A 494 16.63 -3.60 32.58
CA LYS A 494 16.88 -2.70 33.72
C LYS A 494 15.62 -2.35 34.52
N SER A 495 14.47 -2.26 33.85
CA SER A 495 13.20 -1.89 34.48
C SER A 495 12.45 -3.08 35.08
N SER A 496 12.72 -4.30 34.60
CA SER A 496 12.04 -5.52 35.02
C SER A 496 12.72 -6.13 36.25
N SER A 497 11.94 -6.33 37.30
CA SER A 497 12.42 -6.94 38.54
C SER A 497 12.38 -8.48 38.53
N ARG A 498 11.52 -9.07 37.71
CA ARG A 498 11.28 -10.52 37.62
C ARG A 498 11.30 -10.99 36.16
N PRO A 499 11.73 -12.22 35.88
CA PRO A 499 11.68 -12.80 34.53
C PRO A 499 10.29 -12.73 33.87
N LYS A 500 9.21 -12.86 34.65
CA LYS A 500 7.84 -12.74 34.14
C LYS A 500 7.56 -11.35 33.57
N ASP A 501 8.03 -10.29 34.23
CA ASP A 501 7.82 -8.91 33.80
C ASP A 501 8.57 -8.64 32.47
N THR A 502 9.77 -9.18 32.31
CA THR A 502 10.52 -9.14 31.04
C THR A 502 9.78 -9.86 29.90
N ILE A 503 9.27 -11.07 30.16
CA ILE A 503 8.49 -11.83 29.16
C ILE A 503 7.26 -11.04 28.74
N GLU A 504 6.51 -10.51 29.70
CA GLU A 504 5.32 -9.72 29.43
C GLU A 504 5.61 -8.50 28.56
N GLU A 505 6.67 -7.75 28.88
CA GLU A 505 7.07 -6.56 28.12
C GLU A 505 7.52 -6.91 26.70
N LEU A 506 8.25 -8.02 26.50
CA LEU A 506 8.65 -8.48 25.18
C LEU A 506 7.44 -8.89 24.33
N TYR A 507 6.47 -9.62 24.90
CA TYR A 507 5.25 -10.00 24.17
C TYR A 507 4.40 -8.79 23.80
N LEU A 508 4.24 -7.83 24.70
CA LEU A 508 3.52 -6.59 24.40
C LEU A 508 4.21 -5.76 23.31
N THR A 509 5.54 -5.66 23.38
CA THR A 509 6.34 -4.90 22.40
C THR A 509 6.31 -5.54 21.01
N ILE A 510 6.45 -6.87 20.94
CA ILE A 510 6.67 -7.60 19.66
C ILE A 510 5.33 -8.07 19.07
N LEU A 511 4.46 -8.69 19.90
CA LEU A 511 3.22 -9.30 19.46
C LEU A 511 1.97 -8.49 19.83
N SER A 512 2.13 -7.39 20.57
CA SER A 512 1.03 -6.49 20.99
C SER A 512 -0.04 -7.20 21.84
N ARG A 513 0.33 -8.27 22.55
CA ARG A 513 -0.54 -9.02 23.46
C ARG A 513 0.19 -9.49 24.71
N PHE A 514 -0.58 -9.88 25.72
CA PHE A 514 -0.01 -10.60 26.87
C PHE A 514 0.39 -12.02 26.48
N PRO A 515 1.47 -12.57 27.08
CA PRO A 515 1.82 -13.97 26.92
C PRO A 515 0.79 -14.87 27.61
N THR A 516 0.58 -16.06 27.07
CA THR A 516 -0.20 -17.11 27.74
C THR A 516 0.56 -17.68 28.95
N PRO A 517 -0.12 -18.33 29.90
CA PRO A 517 0.55 -18.99 31.03
C PRO A 517 1.59 -20.02 30.57
N GLU A 518 1.35 -20.71 29.46
CA GLU A 518 2.28 -21.69 28.88
C GLU A 518 3.52 -21.01 28.30
N GLU A 519 3.35 -19.92 27.55
CA GLU A 519 4.47 -19.13 27.02
C GLU A 519 5.34 -18.56 28.14
N VAL A 520 4.74 -18.05 29.22
CA VAL A 520 5.49 -17.58 30.41
C VAL A 520 6.27 -18.73 31.05
N LYS A 521 5.66 -19.91 31.19
CA LYS A 521 6.32 -21.09 31.76
C LYS A 521 7.50 -21.53 30.91
N ASN A 522 7.32 -21.64 29.59
CA ASN A 522 8.34 -22.13 28.65
C ASN A 522 9.50 -21.14 28.54
N ALA A 523 9.24 -19.84 28.34
CA ALA A 523 10.27 -18.80 28.28
C ALA A 523 11.01 -18.68 29.61
N GLY A 524 10.30 -18.76 30.76
CA GLY A 524 10.90 -18.72 32.08
C GLY A 524 11.75 -19.96 32.40
N ALA A 525 11.37 -21.14 31.93
CA ALA A 525 12.16 -22.37 32.04
C ALA A 525 13.43 -22.27 31.18
N TYR A 526 13.32 -21.77 29.95
CA TYR A 526 14.47 -21.57 29.06
C TYR A 526 15.51 -20.60 29.68
N ALA A 527 15.06 -19.46 30.17
CA ALA A 527 15.93 -18.48 30.81
C ALA A 527 16.70 -19.03 32.03
N LYS A 528 16.13 -20.04 32.72
CA LYS A 528 16.76 -20.70 33.90
C LYS A 528 17.55 -21.95 33.55
N SER A 529 17.47 -22.44 32.32
CA SER A 529 18.04 -23.75 31.93
C SER A 529 19.60 -23.81 31.97
N GLY A 530 20.26 -22.65 31.91
CA GLY A 530 21.73 -22.56 31.81
C GLY A 530 22.28 -22.94 30.43
N VAL A 531 21.43 -23.18 29.42
CA VAL A 531 21.82 -23.48 28.02
C VAL A 531 22.55 -22.27 27.42
N VAL A 532 22.11 -21.07 27.76
CA VAL A 532 22.70 -19.79 27.38
C VAL A 532 23.01 -18.96 28.63
N LYS A 533 23.97 -18.04 28.53
CA LYS A 533 24.43 -17.25 29.67
C LYS A 533 23.92 -15.82 29.63
N GLY A 534 23.65 -15.28 30.82
CA GLY A 534 23.32 -13.87 30.99
C GLY A 534 22.07 -13.46 30.23
N ASN A 535 22.16 -12.41 29.39
CA ASN A 535 21.03 -11.84 28.65
C ASN A 535 20.74 -12.55 27.34
N ASP A 536 21.55 -13.53 26.93
CA ASP A 536 21.40 -14.23 25.64
C ASP A 536 20.03 -14.96 25.54
N ALA A 537 19.50 -15.44 26.68
CA ALA A 537 18.17 -16.05 26.71
C ALA A 537 17.03 -15.09 26.26
N TRP A 538 17.19 -13.80 26.54
CA TRP A 538 16.21 -12.78 26.15
C TRP A 538 16.37 -12.37 24.68
N VAL A 539 17.61 -12.35 24.19
CA VAL A 539 17.93 -12.18 22.76
C VAL A 539 17.33 -13.34 21.95
N ASP A 540 17.48 -14.58 22.43
CA ASP A 540 16.91 -15.76 21.79
C ASP A 540 15.37 -15.75 21.80
N LEU A 541 14.75 -15.29 22.90
CA LEU A 541 13.29 -15.13 22.96
C LEU A 541 12.81 -14.07 21.97
N GLU A 542 13.48 -12.92 21.91
CA GLU A 542 13.16 -11.87 20.97
C GLU A 542 13.30 -12.34 19.51
N TRP A 543 14.40 -13.05 19.20
CA TRP A 543 14.62 -13.68 17.91
C TRP A 543 13.47 -14.65 17.56
N ALA A 544 13.06 -15.50 18.50
CA ALA A 544 11.97 -16.45 18.28
C ALA A 544 10.63 -15.75 18.01
N LEU A 545 10.32 -14.68 18.75
CA LEU A 545 9.09 -13.90 18.57
C LEU A 545 9.07 -13.17 17.22
N ILE A 546 10.18 -12.55 16.79
CA ILE A 546 10.30 -11.85 15.50
C ILE A 546 10.19 -12.83 14.33
N ASN A 547 10.62 -14.09 14.49
CA ASN A 547 10.51 -15.11 13.46
C ASN A 547 9.16 -15.86 13.47
N SER A 548 8.26 -15.54 14.40
CA SER A 548 6.92 -16.13 14.45
C SER A 548 6.02 -15.63 13.31
N ASP A 549 5.12 -16.48 12.85
CA ASP A 549 4.12 -16.07 11.86
C ASP A 549 3.21 -14.95 12.42
N GLU A 550 2.97 -14.91 13.73
CA GLU A 550 2.21 -13.86 14.40
C GLU A 550 2.88 -12.48 14.24
N PHE A 551 4.20 -12.41 14.25
CA PHE A 551 4.92 -11.15 14.00
C PHE A 551 4.94 -10.78 12.52
N LEU A 552 5.13 -11.75 11.63
CA LEU A 552 5.38 -11.51 10.20
C LEU A 552 4.11 -11.17 9.40
N PHE A 553 2.95 -11.57 9.92
CA PHE A 553 1.69 -11.40 9.19
C PHE A 553 0.73 -10.43 9.87
N ARG A 554 -0.08 -9.77 9.05
CA ARG A 554 -1.35 -9.18 9.46
C ARG A 554 -2.37 -10.29 9.57
N HIS A 555 -3.00 -10.39 10.71
CA HIS A 555 -3.96 -11.46 11.00
C HIS A 555 -5.19 -10.94 11.74
#